data_0f95dbc442d8f912d428342302de3d0a
#
_entry.id   0f95dbc442d8f912d428342302de3d0a
#
_cell.length_a   1.000
_cell.length_b   1.000
_cell.length_c   1.000
_cell.angle_alpha   90.00
_cell.angle_beta   90.00
_cell.angle_gamma   90.00
#
_symmetry.space_group_name_H-M   'P 1'
#
loop_
_entity.id
_entity.type
_entity.pdbx_description
1 polymer ?
#
loop_
_entity_poly.entity_id
_entity_poly.type
_entity_poly.pdbx_seq_one_letter_code
_entity_poly.pdbx_strand_id
1 'polypeptide(L)'
;MKHKFVFATNNAHKLEEVTAILGNRIELLSLKDIHCHTDIPETADTLEGNALLKAQYIYENYQMDCFADDTGLEVEALNGEPGVYSARYAGDGHNAEANMLKLLHAMEGIESAIPHCICTDYRRKRAFVRRCNQRRNHQNQKRKLRFRI
;
A
#
# COMPACT_ATOMS: atom_id res chain seq x y z
N MET A 1 -24.61 4.58 -16.49
CA MET A 1 -24.28 4.22 -15.10
C MET A 1 -22.77 4.17 -14.97
N LYS A 2 -22.19 4.74 -13.89
CA LYS A 2 -20.77 4.60 -13.60
C LYS A 2 -20.52 3.20 -13.06
N HIS A 3 -19.39 2.58 -13.46
CA HIS A 3 -18.96 1.33 -12.82
C HIS A 3 -18.55 1.60 -11.39
N LYS A 4 -19.03 0.76 -10.46
CA LYS A 4 -18.68 0.82 -9.04
C LYS A 4 -17.53 -0.11 -8.76
N PHE A 5 -16.53 0.38 -8.06
CA PHE A 5 -15.40 -0.41 -7.58
C PHE A 5 -15.18 -0.14 -6.10
N VAL A 6 -14.87 -1.18 -5.36
CA VAL A 6 -14.44 -1.04 -3.97
C VAL A 6 -12.92 -0.94 -3.93
N PHE A 7 -12.40 0.06 -3.26
CA PHE A 7 -10.99 0.12 -2.91
C PHE A 7 -10.81 -0.43 -1.49
N ALA A 8 -10.26 -1.64 -1.39
CA ALA A 8 -10.09 -2.34 -0.12
C ALA A 8 -8.91 -1.77 0.68
N THR A 9 -9.07 -0.54 1.16
CA THR A 9 -8.09 0.15 1.99
C THR A 9 -8.76 0.84 3.17
N ASN A 10 -8.09 0.84 4.33
CA ASN A 10 -8.45 1.66 5.49
C ASN A 10 -7.75 3.02 5.49
N ASN A 11 -6.87 3.28 4.52
CA ASN A 11 -6.13 4.52 4.42
C ASN A 11 -6.92 5.59 3.66
N ALA A 12 -7.43 6.59 4.40
CA ALA A 12 -8.24 7.67 3.82
C ALA A 12 -7.47 8.50 2.77
N HIS A 13 -6.17 8.75 2.99
CA HIS A 13 -5.35 9.50 2.02
C HIS A 13 -5.20 8.77 0.69
N LYS A 14 -4.98 7.45 0.73
CA LYS A 14 -4.94 6.64 -0.50
C LYS A 14 -6.27 6.70 -1.25
N LEU A 15 -7.39 6.62 -0.51
CA LEU A 15 -8.72 6.70 -1.11
C LEU A 15 -8.94 8.06 -1.80
N GLU A 16 -8.55 9.17 -1.15
CA GLU A 16 -8.64 10.52 -1.70
C GLU A 16 -7.79 10.67 -2.96
N GLU A 17 -6.53 10.22 -2.92
CA GLU A 17 -5.61 10.29 -4.06
C GLU A 17 -6.14 9.51 -5.27
N VAL A 18 -6.58 8.27 -5.05
CA VAL A 18 -7.11 7.42 -6.12
C VAL A 18 -8.41 7.99 -6.67
N THR A 19 -9.29 8.52 -5.80
CA THR A 19 -10.52 9.19 -6.23
C THR A 19 -10.22 10.40 -7.12
N ALA A 20 -9.24 11.21 -6.74
CA ALA A 20 -8.82 12.37 -7.53
C ALA A 20 -8.26 11.98 -8.91
N ILE A 21 -7.51 10.88 -8.99
CA ILE A 21 -6.94 10.36 -10.24
C ILE A 21 -8.02 9.80 -11.17
N LEU A 22 -8.95 9.02 -10.62
CA LEU A 22 -10.01 8.36 -11.39
C LEU A 22 -11.10 9.33 -11.82
N GLY A 23 -11.29 10.42 -11.04
CA GLY A 23 -12.25 11.47 -11.34
C GLY A 23 -13.67 10.93 -11.49
N ASN A 24 -14.35 11.38 -12.56
CA ASN A 24 -15.75 11.01 -12.82
C ASN A 24 -15.92 9.72 -13.64
N ARG A 25 -14.87 8.98 -13.92
CA ARG A 25 -14.93 7.79 -14.80
C ARG A 25 -15.56 6.58 -14.12
N ILE A 26 -15.29 6.42 -12.83
CA ILE A 26 -15.83 5.34 -12.00
C ILE A 26 -16.36 5.91 -10.67
N GLU A 27 -17.20 5.15 -10.02
CA GLU A 27 -17.64 5.41 -8.65
C GLU A 27 -16.78 4.54 -7.71
N LEU A 28 -15.89 5.19 -6.96
CA LEU A 28 -15.03 4.50 -6.01
C LEU A 28 -15.72 4.45 -4.65
N LEU A 29 -15.81 3.26 -4.10
CA LEU A 29 -16.42 2.98 -2.80
C LEU A 29 -15.32 2.61 -1.80
N SER A 30 -15.43 3.13 -0.59
CA SER A 30 -14.60 2.72 0.54
C SER A 30 -15.14 1.44 1.20
N LEU A 31 -14.38 0.86 2.12
CA LEU A 31 -14.85 -0.22 2.98
C LEU A 31 -16.05 0.21 3.83
N LYS A 32 -16.09 1.49 4.25
CA LYS A 32 -17.23 2.05 5.01
C LYS A 32 -18.51 2.11 4.18
N ASP A 33 -18.39 2.48 2.90
CA ASP A 33 -19.56 2.61 2.00
C ASP A 33 -20.26 1.26 1.76
N ILE A 34 -19.51 0.16 1.86
CA ILE A 34 -20.03 -1.20 1.75
C ILE A 34 -20.29 -1.86 3.11
N HIS A 35 -20.23 -1.07 4.21
CA HIS A 35 -20.42 -1.55 5.58
C HIS A 35 -19.46 -2.69 5.97
N CYS A 36 -18.26 -2.72 5.42
CA CYS A 36 -17.21 -3.63 5.82
C CYS A 36 -16.47 -3.05 7.03
N HIS A 37 -16.74 -3.63 8.21
CA HIS A 37 -16.11 -3.24 9.48
C HIS A 37 -15.06 -4.25 9.94
N THR A 38 -14.86 -5.31 9.18
CA THR A 38 -13.88 -6.35 9.49
C THR A 38 -12.48 -5.85 9.23
N ASP A 39 -11.61 -6.02 10.19
CA ASP A 39 -10.18 -5.88 9.98
C ASP A 39 -9.68 -7.09 9.18
N ILE A 40 -9.40 -6.88 7.89
CA ILE A 40 -9.02 -7.96 6.98
C ILE A 40 -7.58 -8.37 7.32
N PRO A 41 -7.34 -9.63 7.71
CA PRO A 41 -6.01 -10.06 8.12
C PRO A 41 -4.99 -9.96 6.99
N GLU A 42 -3.85 -9.33 7.28
CA GLU A 42 -2.70 -9.20 6.40
C GLU A 42 -1.63 -10.24 6.82
N THR A 43 -1.88 -11.51 6.47
CA THR A 43 -1.08 -12.65 6.92
C THR A 43 -0.10 -13.18 5.87
N ALA A 44 -0.03 -12.56 4.71
CA ALA A 44 0.91 -12.96 3.67
C ALA A 44 2.32 -12.41 3.94
N ASP A 45 3.32 -13.12 3.43
CA ASP A 45 4.74 -12.75 3.56
C ASP A 45 5.16 -11.68 2.54
N THR A 46 4.24 -11.25 1.65
CA THR A 46 4.51 -10.24 0.61
C THR A 46 3.42 -9.18 0.59
N LEU A 47 3.77 -7.97 0.15
CA LEU A 47 2.82 -6.87 -0.04
C LEU A 47 1.75 -7.24 -1.07
N GLU A 48 2.15 -7.92 -2.16
CA GLU A 48 1.23 -8.45 -3.16
C GLU A 48 0.24 -9.44 -2.56
N GLY A 49 0.73 -10.34 -1.71
CA GLY A 49 -0.09 -11.33 -1.04
C GLY A 49 -1.14 -10.68 -0.14
N ASN A 50 -0.75 -9.68 0.64
CA ASN A 50 -1.68 -8.94 1.51
C ASN A 50 -2.72 -8.16 0.68
N ALA A 51 -2.32 -7.50 -0.40
CA ALA A 51 -3.26 -6.85 -1.30
C ALA A 51 -4.24 -7.86 -1.91
N LEU A 52 -3.76 -9.04 -2.32
CA LEU A 52 -4.60 -10.12 -2.83
C LEU A 52 -5.61 -10.61 -1.79
N LEU A 53 -5.17 -10.84 -0.56
CA LEU A 53 -6.06 -11.25 0.55
C LEU A 53 -7.18 -10.24 0.77
N LYS A 54 -6.85 -8.95 0.79
CA LYS A 54 -7.85 -7.86 0.93
C LYS A 54 -8.87 -7.88 -0.22
N ALA A 55 -8.40 -7.98 -1.46
CA ALA A 55 -9.27 -7.99 -2.62
C ALA A 55 -10.15 -9.25 -2.68
N GLN A 56 -9.58 -10.41 -2.38
CA GLN A 56 -10.33 -11.68 -2.32
C GLN A 56 -11.42 -11.63 -1.26
N TYR A 57 -11.10 -11.13 -0.06
CA TYR A 57 -12.08 -10.99 1.01
C TYR A 57 -13.30 -10.15 0.56
N ILE A 58 -13.05 -9.01 -0.08
CA ILE A 58 -14.15 -8.16 -0.58
C ILE A 58 -14.95 -8.87 -1.68
N TYR A 59 -14.27 -9.50 -2.63
CA TYR A 59 -14.96 -10.20 -3.71
C TYR A 59 -15.82 -11.35 -3.19
N GLU A 60 -15.31 -12.15 -2.24
CA GLU A 60 -16.01 -13.32 -1.73
C GLU A 60 -17.20 -12.94 -0.83
N ASN A 61 -17.07 -11.90 -0.02
CA ASN A 61 -18.12 -11.55 0.96
C ASN A 61 -19.13 -10.53 0.43
N TYR A 62 -18.75 -9.67 -0.53
CA TYR A 62 -19.59 -8.59 -1.02
C TYR A 62 -19.93 -8.72 -2.51
N GLN A 63 -19.33 -9.66 -3.24
CA GLN A 63 -19.56 -9.91 -4.67
C GLN A 63 -19.43 -8.64 -5.53
N MET A 64 -18.54 -7.73 -5.15
CA MET A 64 -18.30 -6.47 -5.83
C MET A 64 -16.97 -6.48 -6.57
N ASP A 65 -16.92 -5.79 -7.71
CA ASP A 65 -15.66 -5.48 -8.37
C ASP A 65 -14.81 -4.65 -7.41
N CYS A 66 -13.59 -5.08 -7.17
CA CYS A 66 -12.71 -4.45 -6.20
C CYS A 66 -11.26 -4.48 -6.64
N PHE A 67 -10.49 -3.63 -6.02
CA PHE A 67 -9.03 -3.69 -6.02
C PHE A 67 -8.51 -3.35 -4.62
N ALA A 68 -7.31 -3.77 -4.35
CA ALA A 68 -6.61 -3.48 -3.12
C ALA A 68 -5.17 -3.09 -3.43
N ASP A 69 -4.57 -2.35 -2.53
CA ASP A 69 -3.14 -2.14 -2.48
C ASP A 69 -2.59 -2.56 -1.13
N ASP A 70 -1.32 -2.84 -1.11
CA ASP A 70 -0.54 -2.86 0.11
C ASP A 70 0.76 -2.11 -0.12
N THR A 71 1.26 -1.42 0.91
CA THR A 71 2.41 -0.54 0.77
C THR A 71 3.34 -0.78 1.93
N GLY A 72 4.58 -1.08 1.61
CA GLY A 72 5.64 -1.22 2.58
C GLY A 72 6.91 -0.51 2.13
N LEU A 73 7.78 -0.25 3.07
CA LEU A 73 9.11 0.24 2.85
C LEU A 73 10.06 -0.97 2.81
N GLU A 74 10.69 -1.18 1.67
CA GLU A 74 11.75 -2.18 1.53
C GLU A 74 13.09 -1.49 1.38
N VAL A 75 14.03 -1.84 2.24
CA VAL A 75 15.39 -1.31 2.23
C VAL A 75 16.32 -2.44 1.80
N GLU A 76 16.91 -2.32 0.62
CA GLU A 76 17.77 -3.35 0.03
C GLU A 76 18.92 -3.74 0.96
N ALA A 77 19.55 -2.76 1.59
CA ALA A 77 20.65 -2.97 2.54
C ALA A 77 20.24 -3.69 3.84
N LEU A 78 18.93 -3.80 4.10
CA LEU A 78 18.34 -4.57 5.21
C LEU A 78 17.61 -5.82 4.70
N ASN A 79 18.02 -6.35 3.53
CA ASN A 79 17.42 -7.53 2.90
C ASN A 79 15.89 -7.43 2.71
N GLY A 80 15.39 -6.22 2.44
CA GLY A 80 13.98 -5.94 2.21
C GLY A 80 13.18 -5.55 3.45
N GLU A 81 13.79 -5.54 4.64
CA GLU A 81 13.10 -5.04 5.83
C GLU A 81 12.84 -3.52 5.73
N PRO A 82 11.77 -3.01 6.35
CA PRO A 82 10.72 -3.71 7.12
C PRO A 82 9.66 -4.43 6.27
N GLY A 83 9.55 -4.18 4.96
CA GLY A 83 8.61 -4.87 4.06
C GLY A 83 7.16 -4.83 4.55
N VAL A 84 6.50 -5.97 4.64
CA VAL A 84 5.13 -6.13 5.15
C VAL A 84 4.94 -5.68 6.61
N TYR A 85 6.03 -5.54 7.36
CA TYR A 85 6.01 -5.08 8.75
C TYR A 85 6.16 -3.57 8.89
N SER A 86 6.14 -2.79 7.81
CA SER A 86 6.42 -1.36 7.83
C SER A 86 5.58 -0.59 8.85
N ALA A 87 4.30 -0.92 8.98
CA ALA A 87 3.40 -0.26 9.93
C ALA A 87 3.60 -0.69 11.39
N ARG A 88 4.22 -1.86 11.63
CA ARG A 88 4.42 -2.47 12.95
C ARG A 88 5.89 -2.90 13.18
N TYR A 89 6.83 -2.23 12.55
CA TYR A 89 8.24 -2.62 12.59
C TYR A 89 8.85 -2.57 13.99
N ALA A 90 8.41 -1.62 14.82
CA ALA A 90 8.81 -1.52 16.23
C ALA A 90 7.85 -2.24 17.20
N GLY A 91 6.82 -2.93 16.70
CA GLY A 91 5.83 -3.66 17.49
C GLY A 91 4.40 -3.34 17.07
N ASP A 92 3.44 -4.06 17.65
CA ASP A 92 2.03 -4.02 17.26
C ASP A 92 1.29 -2.70 17.56
N GLY A 93 1.95 -1.76 18.23
CA GLY A 93 1.36 -0.47 18.58
C GLY A 93 1.21 0.52 17.43
N HIS A 94 1.60 0.16 16.20
CA HIS A 94 1.55 1.00 15.00
C HIS A 94 2.12 2.43 15.20
N ASN A 95 3.14 2.54 16.06
CA ASN A 95 3.78 3.82 16.38
C ASN A 95 4.77 4.21 15.28
N ALA A 96 4.40 5.21 14.46
CA ALA A 96 5.20 5.64 13.31
C ALA A 96 6.58 6.17 13.72
N GLU A 97 6.68 6.87 14.85
CA GLU A 97 7.95 7.41 15.36
C GLU A 97 8.88 6.27 15.82
N ALA A 98 8.35 5.30 16.58
CA ALA A 98 9.11 4.13 17.01
C ALA A 98 9.58 3.29 15.82
N ASN A 99 8.72 3.11 14.81
CA ASN A 99 9.08 2.41 13.57
C ASN A 99 10.22 3.12 12.83
N MET A 100 10.14 4.45 12.75
CA MET A 100 11.17 5.28 12.11
C MET A 100 12.50 5.21 12.88
N LEU A 101 12.47 5.33 14.21
CA LEU A 101 13.68 5.26 15.05
C LEU A 101 14.34 3.88 14.95
N LYS A 102 13.57 2.79 14.98
CA LYS A 102 14.09 1.45 14.78
C LYS A 102 14.74 1.29 13.41
N LEU A 103 14.10 1.83 12.36
CA LEU A 103 14.67 1.78 11.01
C LEU A 103 15.97 2.56 10.91
N LEU A 104 16.02 3.78 11.47
CA LEU A 104 17.23 4.59 11.48
C LEU A 104 18.37 3.88 12.21
N HIS A 105 18.09 3.26 13.35
CA HIS A 105 19.08 2.48 14.09
C HIS A 105 19.60 1.27 13.29
N ALA A 106 18.67 0.56 12.61
CA ALA A 106 19.07 -0.55 11.75
C ALA A 106 19.91 -0.13 10.53
N MET A 107 19.79 1.12 10.14
CA MET A 107 20.54 1.72 9.01
C MET A 107 21.87 2.38 9.45
N GLU A 108 22.20 2.41 10.72
CA GLU A 108 23.46 2.98 11.21
C GLU A 108 24.67 2.28 10.57
N GLY A 109 25.57 3.06 9.98
CA GLY A 109 26.75 2.51 9.28
C GLY A 109 26.50 2.05 7.84
N ILE A 110 25.28 2.17 7.31
CA ILE A 110 24.93 1.81 5.94
C ILE A 110 24.96 3.07 5.05
N GLU A 111 25.97 3.19 4.18
CA GLU A 111 26.16 4.40 3.36
C GLU A 111 25.16 4.57 2.19
N SER A 112 24.45 3.54 1.76
CA SER A 112 23.58 3.65 0.59
C SER A 112 22.39 2.69 0.61
N ALA A 113 21.39 2.97 1.43
CA ALA A 113 20.11 2.29 1.35
C ALA A 113 19.15 3.04 0.43
N ILE A 114 18.71 2.41 -0.65
CA ILE A 114 17.66 2.94 -1.53
C ILE A 114 16.34 2.29 -1.12
N PRO A 115 15.40 3.03 -0.51
CA PRO A 115 14.11 2.47 -0.18
C PRO A 115 13.29 2.20 -1.45
N HIS A 116 12.72 1.02 -1.55
CA HIS A 116 11.75 0.65 -2.57
C HIS A 116 10.34 0.67 -1.98
N CYS A 117 9.41 1.31 -2.67
CA CYS A 117 8.01 1.26 -2.33
C CYS A 117 7.30 0.36 -3.34
N ILE A 118 6.64 -0.68 -2.85
CA ILE A 118 5.84 -1.58 -3.68
C ILE A 118 4.36 -1.33 -3.39
N CYS A 119 3.62 -0.98 -4.43
CA CYS A 119 2.16 -0.87 -4.39
C CYS A 119 1.58 -1.98 -5.26
N THR A 120 0.61 -2.69 -4.73
CA THR A 120 -0.06 -3.78 -5.44
C THR A 120 -1.55 -3.52 -5.53
N ASP A 121 -2.11 -3.63 -6.73
CA ASP A 121 -3.54 -3.61 -6.95
C ASP A 121 -4.04 -4.95 -7.51
N TYR A 122 -5.28 -5.32 -7.17
CA TYR A 122 -5.92 -6.53 -7.65
C TYR A 122 -7.25 -6.22 -8.32
N ARG A 123 -7.39 -6.62 -9.57
CA ARG A 123 -8.59 -6.45 -10.38
C ARG A 123 -9.05 -7.80 -10.94
N ARG A 124 -10.25 -8.25 -10.59
CA ARG A 124 -10.87 -9.50 -11.10
C ARG A 124 -9.90 -10.69 -11.15
N LYS A 125 -9.39 -11.12 -10.01
CA LYS A 125 -8.47 -12.27 -9.88
C LYS A 125 -7.08 -12.08 -10.54
N ARG A 126 -6.65 -10.85 -10.81
CA ARG A 126 -5.30 -10.58 -11.28
C ARG A 126 -4.63 -9.57 -10.36
N ALA A 127 -3.58 -10.03 -9.70
CA ALA A 127 -2.71 -9.13 -8.94
C ALA A 127 -1.86 -8.32 -9.93
N PHE A 128 -1.78 -7.01 -9.71
CA PHE A 128 -0.95 -6.12 -10.50
C PHE A 128 0.09 -5.47 -9.60
N VAL A 129 1.37 -5.78 -9.83
CA VAL A 129 2.49 -5.25 -9.03
C VAL A 129 3.12 -4.09 -9.77
N ARG A 130 3.22 -2.92 -9.13
CA ARG A 130 4.05 -1.83 -9.61
C ARG A 130 5.23 -1.58 -8.66
N ARG A 131 6.42 -1.66 -9.19
CA ARG A 131 7.64 -1.15 -8.57
C ARG A 131 7.72 0.35 -8.77
N CYS A 132 7.71 1.12 -7.70
CA CYS A 132 8.05 2.54 -7.75
C CYS A 132 9.56 2.69 -7.46
N ASN A 133 10.37 2.88 -8.49
CA ASN A 133 11.77 3.24 -8.32
C ASN A 133 11.87 4.73 -7.98
N GLN A 134 12.28 5.06 -6.78
CA GLN A 134 12.68 6.43 -6.44
C GLN A 134 14.11 6.65 -6.90
N ARG A 135 14.30 7.37 -8.02
CA ARG A 135 15.63 7.86 -8.39
C ARG A 135 16.05 8.99 -7.44
N ARG A 136 17.25 8.88 -6.89
CA ARG A 136 17.92 9.99 -6.22
C ARG A 136 18.00 11.17 -7.18
N ASN A 137 17.36 12.28 -6.86
CA ASN A 137 17.78 13.59 -7.34
C ASN A 137 18.55 14.24 -6.19
N HIS A 138 19.87 14.32 -6.33
CA HIS A 138 20.70 15.27 -5.61
C HIS A 138 20.27 16.68 -6.05
N GLN A 139 19.37 17.29 -5.33
CA GLN A 139 19.08 18.69 -5.15
C GLN A 139 17.57 18.87 -4.92
N ASN A 140 17.23 19.34 -3.75
CA ASN A 140 16.00 20.05 -3.35
C ASN A 140 14.87 20.12 -4.41
N GLN A 141 14.11 19.06 -4.62
CA GLN A 141 12.82 19.17 -5.29
C GLN A 141 11.80 18.24 -4.64
N LYS A 142 10.65 18.82 -4.29
CA LYS A 142 9.46 18.17 -3.78
C LYS A 142 9.14 16.91 -4.59
N ARG A 143 9.12 15.75 -3.93
CA ARG A 143 8.82 14.45 -4.54
C ARG A 143 7.41 14.45 -5.11
N LYS A 144 7.29 14.40 -6.42
CA LYS A 144 6.03 14.04 -7.08
C LYS A 144 6.03 12.52 -7.29
N LEU A 145 5.17 11.81 -6.56
CA LEU A 145 4.81 10.45 -6.88
C LEU A 145 4.14 10.44 -8.26
N ARG A 146 4.76 9.81 -9.24
CA ARG A 146 4.13 9.56 -10.54
C ARG A 146 3.51 8.18 -10.52
N PHE A 147 2.19 8.12 -10.38
CA PHE A 147 1.42 6.93 -10.73
C PHE A 147 1.26 6.89 -12.25
N ARG A 148 1.71 5.83 -12.90
CA ARG A 148 1.27 5.49 -14.26
C ARG A 148 0.17 4.45 -14.12
N ILE A 149 -1.00 4.80 -14.60
CA ILE A 149 -2.15 3.91 -14.78
C ILE A 149 -1.93 3.07 -16.04
#